data_4340f3c893b6c202fb1a75bd2723a098
#
_entry.id   4340f3c893b6c202fb1a75bd2723a098
#
_cell.length_a   1.000
_cell.length_b   1.000
_cell.length_c   1.000
_cell.angle_alpha   90.00
_cell.angle_beta   90.00
_cell.angle_gamma   90.00
#
_symmetry.space_group_name_H-M   'P 1'
#
loop_
_entity.id
_entity.type
_entity.pdbx_description
1 polymer ?
#
loop_
_entity_poly.entity_id
_entity_poly.type
_entity_poly.pdbx_seq_one_letter_code
_entity_poly.pdbx_strand_id
1 'polypeptide(L)'
;MHKAAFFVANGARFIATNPDTHGRGFYPACGALCAGIEKISGRKPFYVGKPSPWIIRSALNKMQAHSEQTVIVGDNLRTDILAGFQAGLETILVLSGVSTLDDIDSMPFRPSWIYPSVAEIDIF
;
A
#
# COMPACT_ATOMS: atom_id res chain seq x y z
N MET A 1 -1.88 14.80 18.47
CA MET A 1 -1.62 15.57 17.24
C MET A 1 -0.70 16.77 17.45
N HIS A 2 -0.93 17.65 18.40
CA HIS A 2 -0.12 18.86 18.67
C HIS A 2 1.39 18.58 18.78
N LYS A 3 1.82 17.66 19.66
CA LYS A 3 3.24 17.29 19.81
C LYS A 3 3.88 16.82 18.51
N ALA A 4 3.17 15.99 17.73
CA ALA A 4 3.67 15.49 16.45
C ALA A 4 3.88 16.63 15.46
N ALA A 5 2.90 17.52 15.29
CA ALA A 5 3.01 18.67 14.41
C ALA A 5 4.16 19.61 14.83
N PHE A 6 4.34 19.84 16.14
CA PHE A 6 5.45 20.60 16.66
C PHE A 6 6.81 20.00 16.30
N PHE A 7 7.02 18.71 16.54
CA PHE A 7 8.28 18.04 16.21
C PHE A 7 8.55 18.03 14.71
N VAL A 8 7.53 17.74 13.89
CA VAL A 8 7.67 17.76 12.43
C VAL A 8 8.02 19.15 11.91
N ALA A 9 7.37 20.19 12.42
CA ALA A 9 7.69 21.58 12.07
C ALA A 9 9.14 21.93 12.43
N ASN A 10 9.66 21.37 13.52
CA ASN A 10 11.03 21.58 14.01
C ASN A 10 12.05 20.56 13.46
N GLY A 11 11.75 19.88 12.36
CA GLY A 11 12.73 19.10 11.61
C GLY A 11 12.71 17.60 11.85
N ALA A 12 11.81 17.07 12.68
CA ALA A 12 11.63 15.63 12.80
C ALA A 12 11.18 15.01 11.48
N ARG A 13 11.66 13.79 11.17
CA ARG A 13 11.22 13.04 10.00
C ARG A 13 9.76 12.63 10.19
N PHE A 14 8.94 12.93 9.18
CA PHE A 14 7.53 12.58 9.18
C PHE A 14 7.32 11.30 8.35
N ILE A 15 7.23 10.17 9.04
CA ILE A 15 7.02 8.86 8.43
C ILE A 15 5.61 8.39 8.81
N ALA A 16 4.90 7.82 7.85
CA ALA A 16 3.54 7.32 8.01
C ALA A 16 3.39 5.91 7.44
N THR A 17 2.47 5.14 8.01
CA THR A 17 2.29 3.72 7.63
C THR A 17 1.59 3.56 6.29
N ASN A 18 0.53 4.33 6.02
CA ASN A 18 -0.24 4.27 4.78
C ASN A 18 -0.99 5.60 4.54
N PRO A 19 -1.44 5.85 3.30
CA PRO A 19 -2.16 7.07 2.94
C PRO A 19 -3.69 6.99 3.15
N ASP A 20 -4.22 5.90 3.69
CA ASP A 20 -5.67 5.70 3.83
C ASP A 20 -6.30 6.80 4.68
N THR A 21 -7.37 7.41 4.16
CA THR A 21 -8.04 8.52 4.81
C THR A 21 -9.08 8.09 5.83
N HIS A 22 -9.71 6.95 5.59
CA HIS A 22 -10.71 6.39 6.51
C HIS A 22 -10.62 4.86 6.57
N GLY A 23 -10.97 4.31 7.72
CA GLY A 23 -11.21 2.88 7.93
C GLY A 23 -12.71 2.55 7.85
N ARG A 24 -13.09 1.37 8.33
CA ARG A 24 -14.51 0.99 8.44
C ARG A 24 -15.27 2.02 9.26
N GLY A 25 -16.51 2.34 8.85
CA GLY A 25 -17.38 3.26 9.56
C GLY A 25 -16.90 4.72 9.57
N PHE A 26 -16.13 5.14 8.58
CA PHE A 26 -15.60 6.51 8.46
C PHE A 26 -14.70 6.97 9.61
N TYR A 27 -14.13 6.06 10.39
CA TYR A 27 -13.11 6.44 11.36
C TYR A 27 -11.84 6.95 10.66
N PRO A 28 -11.25 8.06 11.14
CA PRO A 28 -10.02 8.60 10.56
C PRO A 28 -8.89 7.56 10.59
N ALA A 29 -8.32 7.28 9.41
CA ALA A 29 -7.15 6.42 9.28
C ALA A 29 -5.85 7.25 9.23
N CYS A 30 -4.72 6.58 9.00
CA CYS A 30 -3.39 7.18 9.05
C CYS A 30 -3.27 8.43 8.16
N GLY A 31 -3.77 8.38 6.93
CA GLY A 31 -3.69 9.51 5.99
C GLY A 31 -4.46 10.73 6.47
N ALA A 32 -5.64 10.56 7.08
CA ALA A 32 -6.40 11.68 7.64
C ALA A 32 -5.68 12.33 8.83
N LEU A 33 -5.08 11.53 9.71
CA LEU A 33 -4.28 12.04 10.83
C LEU A 33 -3.03 12.77 10.33
N CYS A 34 -2.39 12.23 9.30
CA CYS A 34 -1.24 12.85 8.65
C CYS A 34 -1.59 14.19 7.99
N ALA A 35 -2.75 14.29 7.35
CA ALA A 35 -3.22 15.52 6.72
C ALA A 35 -3.33 16.69 7.73
N GLY A 36 -3.82 16.41 8.95
CA GLY A 36 -3.86 17.38 10.03
C GLY A 36 -2.46 17.85 10.45
N ILE A 37 -1.52 16.93 10.58
CA ILE A 37 -0.13 17.24 10.93
C ILE A 37 0.55 18.02 9.79
N GLU A 38 0.35 17.59 8.54
CA GLU A 38 0.87 18.27 7.35
C GLU A 38 0.36 19.72 7.27
N LYS A 39 -0.93 19.93 7.50
CA LYS A 39 -1.54 21.26 7.44
C LYS A 39 -0.92 22.23 8.47
N ILE A 40 -0.59 21.74 9.68
CA ILE A 40 -0.01 22.54 10.76
C ILE A 40 1.49 22.76 10.53
N SER A 41 2.23 21.69 10.15
CA SER A 41 3.70 21.71 10.06
C SER A 41 4.24 22.22 8.72
N GLY A 42 3.42 22.24 7.68
CA GLY A 42 3.82 22.52 6.31
C GLY A 42 4.67 21.41 5.65
N ARG A 43 4.79 20.23 6.29
CA ARG A 43 5.64 19.13 5.80
C ARG A 43 4.81 17.90 5.50
N LYS A 44 5.05 17.28 4.33
CA LYS A 44 4.38 16.06 3.89
C LYS A 44 4.97 14.82 4.57
N PRO A 45 4.14 13.81 4.88
CA PRO A 45 4.63 12.52 5.36
C PRO A 45 5.28 11.72 4.24
N PHE A 46 6.25 10.89 4.60
CA PHE A 46 6.75 9.81 3.75
C PHE A 46 6.00 8.53 4.11
N TYR A 47 5.18 8.03 3.19
CA TYR A 47 4.43 6.79 3.38
C TYR A 47 5.30 5.58 3.05
N VAL A 48 5.49 4.68 4.03
CA VAL A 48 6.31 3.47 3.87
C VAL A 48 5.48 2.25 3.46
N GLY A 49 4.19 2.21 3.81
CA GLY A 49 3.28 1.13 3.46
C GLY A 49 2.68 1.25 2.06
N LYS A 50 2.00 0.21 1.63
CA LYS A 50 1.34 0.14 0.31
C LYS A 50 0.49 1.40 0.03
N PRO A 51 0.49 1.94 -1.18
CA PRO A 51 1.10 1.41 -2.41
C PRO A 51 2.61 1.68 -2.57
N SER A 52 3.27 2.28 -1.59
CA SER A 52 4.72 2.51 -1.67
C SER A 52 5.49 1.18 -1.78
N PRO A 53 6.43 1.05 -2.74
CA PRO A 53 7.21 -0.18 -2.91
C PRO A 53 8.21 -0.43 -1.77
N TRP A 54 8.39 0.51 -0.86
CA TRP A 54 9.35 0.40 0.24
C TRP A 54 9.10 -0.80 1.15
N ILE A 55 7.84 -1.07 1.51
CA ILE A 55 7.51 -2.20 2.37
C ILE A 55 7.81 -3.53 1.68
N ILE A 56 7.55 -3.62 0.37
CA ILE A 56 7.83 -4.81 -0.44
C ILE A 56 9.33 -5.05 -0.51
N ARG A 57 10.11 -4.00 -0.84
CA ARG A 57 11.58 -4.11 -0.90
C ARG A 57 12.19 -4.48 0.46
N SER A 58 11.65 -3.92 1.54
CA SER A 58 12.08 -4.27 2.90
C SER A 58 11.78 -5.74 3.24
N ALA A 59 10.62 -6.25 2.81
CA ALA A 59 10.26 -7.64 2.98
C ALA A 59 11.18 -8.57 2.17
N LEU A 60 11.43 -8.26 0.88
CA LEU A 60 12.35 -9.02 0.03
C LEU A 60 13.76 -9.10 0.65
N ASN A 61 14.29 -7.96 1.11
CA ASN A 61 15.60 -7.91 1.76
C ASN A 61 15.64 -8.78 3.02
N LYS A 62 14.59 -8.72 3.84
CA LYS A 62 14.51 -9.52 5.07
C LYS A 62 14.40 -11.02 4.81
N MET A 63 13.69 -11.39 3.74
CA MET A 63 13.55 -12.78 3.29
C MET A 63 14.75 -13.27 2.47
N GLN A 64 15.68 -12.40 2.11
CA GLN A 64 16.77 -12.68 1.16
C GLN A 64 16.24 -13.23 -0.18
N ALA A 65 15.10 -12.71 -0.62
CA ALA A 65 14.42 -13.12 -1.83
C ALA A 65 14.59 -12.07 -2.94
N HIS A 66 14.52 -12.52 -4.20
CA HIS A 66 14.54 -11.67 -5.38
C HIS A 66 13.12 -11.44 -5.91
N SER A 67 12.89 -10.27 -6.52
CA SER A 67 11.59 -9.93 -7.09
C SER A 67 11.10 -10.94 -8.14
N GLU A 68 12.02 -11.48 -8.94
CA GLU A 68 11.73 -12.48 -9.97
C GLU A 68 11.25 -13.84 -9.42
N GLN A 69 11.44 -14.08 -8.13
CA GLN A 69 11.08 -15.32 -7.43
C GLN A 69 9.95 -15.11 -6.42
N THR A 70 9.36 -13.92 -6.43
CA THR A 70 8.37 -13.53 -5.43
C THR A 70 7.12 -13.01 -6.10
N VAL A 71 5.98 -13.46 -5.59
CA VAL A 71 4.65 -13.00 -6.01
C VAL A 71 3.98 -12.29 -4.84
N ILE A 72 3.32 -11.19 -5.11
CA ILE A 72 2.42 -10.57 -4.14
C ILE A 72 0.98 -10.97 -4.43
N VAL A 73 0.28 -11.41 -3.40
CA VAL A 73 -1.15 -11.72 -3.43
C VAL A 73 -1.90 -10.64 -2.66
N GLY A 74 -2.92 -10.06 -3.26
CA GLY A 74 -3.71 -9.03 -2.60
C GLY A 74 -5.07 -8.82 -3.26
N ASP A 75 -5.95 -8.16 -2.56
CA ASP A 75 -7.33 -7.91 -2.97
C ASP A 75 -7.60 -6.49 -3.46
N ASN A 76 -6.59 -5.62 -3.38
CA ASN A 76 -6.76 -4.21 -3.70
C ASN A 76 -5.77 -3.76 -4.78
N LEU A 77 -6.32 -3.41 -5.96
CA LEU A 77 -5.55 -2.91 -7.10
C LEU A 77 -4.70 -1.68 -6.77
N ARG A 78 -5.26 -0.76 -5.97
CA ARG A 78 -4.64 0.55 -5.69
C ARG A 78 -3.57 0.48 -4.60
N THR A 79 -3.48 -0.61 -3.85
CA THR A 79 -2.50 -0.79 -2.78
C THR A 79 -1.60 -1.99 -3.03
N ASP A 80 -2.13 -3.20 -3.03
CA ASP A 80 -1.36 -4.44 -3.12
C ASP A 80 -0.73 -4.61 -4.51
N ILE A 81 -1.58 -4.56 -5.53
CA ILE A 81 -1.15 -4.82 -6.90
C ILE A 81 -0.23 -3.68 -7.38
N LEU A 82 -0.59 -2.43 -7.09
CA LEU A 82 0.25 -1.29 -7.41
C LEU A 82 1.63 -1.37 -6.73
N ALA A 83 1.68 -1.75 -5.43
CA ALA A 83 2.94 -1.89 -4.72
C ALA A 83 3.83 -2.99 -5.31
N GLY A 84 3.25 -4.14 -5.66
CA GLY A 84 3.94 -5.23 -6.33
C GLY A 84 4.47 -4.81 -7.69
N PHE A 85 3.62 -4.22 -8.52
CA PHE A 85 3.98 -3.71 -9.83
C PHE A 85 5.17 -2.71 -9.75
N GLN A 86 5.11 -1.75 -8.83
CA GLN A 86 6.19 -0.76 -8.62
C GLN A 86 7.47 -1.38 -8.05
N ALA A 87 7.38 -2.50 -7.36
CA ALA A 87 8.53 -3.23 -6.83
C ALA A 87 9.13 -4.23 -7.83
N GLY A 88 8.47 -4.42 -8.98
CA GLY A 88 8.91 -5.37 -10.02
C GLY A 88 8.59 -6.82 -9.69
N LEU A 89 7.50 -7.06 -8.95
CA LEU A 89 7.01 -8.40 -8.65
C LEU A 89 5.89 -8.80 -9.60
N GLU A 90 5.75 -10.10 -9.80
CA GLU A 90 4.49 -10.67 -10.28
C GLU A 90 3.39 -10.46 -9.24
N THR A 91 2.14 -10.29 -9.71
CA THR A 91 1.03 -9.90 -8.85
C THR A 91 -0.19 -10.78 -9.08
N ILE A 92 -0.82 -11.24 -8.00
CA ILE A 92 -2.08 -11.98 -8.01
C ILE A 92 -3.16 -11.13 -7.36
N LEU A 93 -4.18 -10.77 -8.13
CA LEU A 93 -5.39 -10.17 -7.59
C LEU A 93 -6.37 -11.26 -7.18
N VAL A 94 -6.87 -11.20 -5.94
CA VAL A 94 -7.98 -12.02 -5.47
C VAL A 94 -9.24 -11.18 -5.34
N LEU A 95 -10.35 -11.69 -5.88
CA LEU A 95 -11.63 -10.95 -5.98
C LEU A 95 -12.51 -11.10 -4.73
N SER A 96 -12.02 -11.77 -3.70
CA SER A 96 -12.74 -11.98 -2.44
C SER A 96 -12.72 -10.77 -1.49
N GLY A 97 -12.13 -9.66 -1.90
CA GLY A 97 -11.95 -8.49 -1.05
C GLY A 97 -12.47 -7.19 -1.67
N VAL A 98 -11.58 -6.19 -1.83
CA VAL A 98 -11.94 -4.80 -2.15
C VAL A 98 -12.21 -4.58 -3.64
N SER A 99 -11.32 -5.07 -4.51
CA SER A 99 -11.40 -4.78 -5.96
C SER A 99 -12.24 -5.80 -6.71
N THR A 100 -12.91 -5.33 -7.76
CA THR A 100 -13.72 -6.13 -8.69
C THR A 100 -13.04 -6.23 -10.07
N LEU A 101 -13.57 -7.04 -10.96
CA LEU A 101 -13.10 -7.11 -12.35
C LEU A 101 -13.25 -5.78 -13.09
N ASP A 102 -14.33 -5.06 -12.85
CA ASP A 102 -14.60 -3.76 -13.49
C ASP A 102 -13.57 -2.69 -13.10
N ASP A 103 -13.00 -2.80 -11.89
CA ASP A 103 -11.97 -1.88 -11.44
C ASP A 103 -10.66 -2.01 -12.25
N ILE A 104 -10.38 -3.19 -12.81
CA ILE A 104 -9.16 -3.49 -13.56
C ILE A 104 -9.07 -2.58 -14.80
N ASP A 105 -10.19 -2.36 -15.49
CA ASP A 105 -10.22 -1.55 -16.71
C ASP A 105 -9.91 -0.07 -16.45
N SER A 106 -10.10 0.39 -15.23
CA SER A 106 -9.79 1.76 -14.82
C SER A 106 -8.31 2.00 -14.51
N MET A 107 -7.48 0.93 -14.44
CA MET A 107 -6.09 1.01 -14.03
C MET A 107 -5.14 1.01 -15.24
N PRO A 108 -4.02 1.76 -15.19
CA PRO A 108 -3.01 1.78 -16.26
C PRO A 108 -2.07 0.55 -16.25
N PHE A 109 -2.29 -0.39 -15.34
CA PHE A 109 -1.55 -1.65 -15.21
C PHE A 109 -2.52 -2.80 -14.98
N ARG A 110 -2.03 -4.04 -15.16
CA ARG A 110 -2.83 -5.25 -14.95
C ARG A 110 -2.14 -6.16 -13.93
N PRO A 111 -2.89 -6.89 -13.09
CA PRO A 111 -2.30 -7.99 -12.32
C PRO A 111 -1.82 -9.11 -13.27
N SER A 112 -0.80 -9.87 -12.87
CA SER A 112 -0.30 -11.00 -13.65
C SER A 112 -1.31 -12.12 -13.71
N TRP A 113 -2.01 -12.37 -12.60
CA TRP A 113 -3.08 -13.36 -12.50
C TRP A 113 -4.24 -12.84 -11.67
N ILE A 114 -5.43 -13.41 -11.91
CA ILE A 114 -6.66 -13.08 -11.20
C ILE A 114 -7.31 -14.38 -10.75
N TYR A 115 -7.65 -14.46 -9.46
CA TYR A 115 -8.36 -15.59 -8.88
C TYR A 115 -9.58 -15.12 -8.08
N PRO A 116 -10.63 -15.93 -7.93
CA PRO A 116 -11.77 -15.60 -7.10
C PRO A 116 -11.38 -15.41 -5.63
N SER A 117 -10.49 -16.27 -5.10
CA SER A 117 -9.99 -16.20 -3.72
C SER A 117 -8.60 -16.82 -3.60
N VAL A 118 -7.98 -16.63 -2.44
CA VAL A 118 -6.69 -17.27 -2.11
C VAL A 118 -6.79 -18.81 -2.14
N ALA A 119 -7.95 -19.36 -1.79
CA ALA A 119 -8.18 -20.82 -1.76
C ALA A 119 -8.11 -21.47 -3.15
N GLU A 120 -8.23 -20.69 -4.20
CA GLU A 120 -8.29 -21.16 -5.59
C GLU A 120 -6.98 -20.91 -6.36
N ILE A 121 -5.95 -20.40 -5.66
CA ILE A 121 -4.64 -20.22 -6.27
C ILE A 121 -3.98 -21.58 -6.42
N ASP A 122 -3.88 -22.03 -7.66
CA ASP A 122 -3.20 -23.25 -8.05
C ASP A 122 -1.88 -22.85 -8.73
N ILE A 123 -0.82 -22.77 -7.95
CA ILE A 123 0.52 -22.36 -8.42
C ILE A 123 1.49 -23.55 -8.54
N PHE A 124 1.03 -24.79 -8.34
CA PHE A 124 1.89 -25.96 -8.30
C PHE A 124 1.43 -27.07 -9.25
#